data_df52aae56768a81cbe890eecf8430fb7
#
_entry.id   df52aae56768a81cbe890eecf8430fb7
#
_cell.length_a   1.000
_cell.length_b   1.000
_cell.length_c   1.000
_cell.angle_alpha   90.00
_cell.angle_beta   90.00
_cell.angle_gamma   90.00
#
_symmetry.space_group_name_H-M   'P 1'
#
loop_
_entity.id
_entity.type
_entity.pdbx_description
1 polymer ?
#
loop_
_entity_poly.entity_id
_entity_poly.type
_entity_poly.pdbx_seq_one_letter_code
_entity_poly.pdbx_strand_id
1 'polypeptide(L)'
;MTKAQMAEIKETVELPSIPMPSVPIAEENTVQNSFGAIERGFHAWLGRMTMGMSPNAFSLAYRDWLEHLMLSPGKQMELLVSAGEHAAQLQRYAACACAAEKPDCCVEPDLIDRRFKTEEWHEFPYNIYQQTFLHYRNWWKEATESVRGVNRHNLDLVSFITRQMIDAIAPSNFIPTNPLLMKATQEQAGMNLLTGWTNLLEDMRRLATGKKPVGLEQFEVGKNLAITKGKVIFRNDLLELIQYEPTTKEVYAEPVFIVPAWIMKYYILDLSPHNSLAKYLVDQGHTVFMISWKNPTAEYRNVGLNDYLRHGLFEALEVAQNMMPDRKVHAVGYCLGGTLLSIAASWVGKRHKHPFKSVTLFTSQTDFTEPGELQLFVDESQLRFLEDIMQEQGYLDKHQMKGIFQWLRSNELIWSNIISNYLLGERALHNDLMAWNADATRMPYKMHSEYLRKLFLNNELAEGEYKVVNTTIALSDIDVPIFAVGTQWDHVAPWKSVYKIHLLTNTDVTFALTTGGHNAGIISEPGHPKRTYQVKTTDKNGPYMPPEVWQKETPVKDGSWWPAWQAWLAGKSSAQKVPSSAMGSKKYKSLCDAPGIYVMET
;
A
#
# COMPACT_ATOMS: atom_id res chain seq x y z
N MET A 1 -31.43 4.11 3.85
CA MET A 1 -32.00 2.93 4.56
C MET A 1 -32.90 3.41 5.69
N THR A 2 -34.09 2.85 5.80
CA THR A 2 -34.97 3.11 6.95
C THR A 2 -34.49 2.34 8.18
N LYS A 3 -34.92 2.75 9.42
CA LYS A 3 -34.64 2.00 10.65
C LYS A 3 -34.99 0.50 10.54
N ALA A 4 -36.06 0.16 9.79
CA ALA A 4 -36.47 -1.21 9.52
C ALA A 4 -35.44 -1.96 8.65
N GLN A 5 -34.82 -1.32 7.68
CA GLN A 5 -33.82 -1.90 6.77
C GLN A 5 -32.48 -2.19 7.48
N MET A 6 -32.09 -1.37 8.46
CA MET A 6 -30.92 -1.60 9.30
C MET A 6 -31.22 -2.63 10.40
N ALA A 7 -32.45 -2.68 10.91
CA ALA A 7 -32.90 -3.72 11.83
C ALA A 7 -32.89 -5.09 11.12
N GLU A 8 -33.32 -5.17 9.88
CA GLU A 8 -33.30 -6.39 9.06
C GLU A 8 -31.86 -6.83 8.73
N ILE A 9 -30.91 -5.90 8.61
CA ILE A 9 -29.47 -6.20 8.55
C ILE A 9 -28.99 -6.73 9.91
N LYS A 10 -29.52 -6.21 11.01
CA LYS A 10 -29.24 -6.72 12.36
C LYS A 10 -29.95 -8.04 12.66
N GLU A 11 -31.20 -8.23 12.19
CA GLU A 11 -32.01 -9.43 12.43
C GLU A 11 -31.64 -10.62 11.55
N THR A 12 -31.23 -10.42 10.29
CA THR A 12 -30.68 -11.50 9.46
C THR A 12 -29.25 -11.91 9.83
N VAL A 13 -28.67 -11.16 10.74
CA VAL A 13 -27.35 -11.41 11.32
C VAL A 13 -27.50 -11.26 12.85
N GLU A 14 -28.17 -12.20 13.53
CA GLU A 14 -27.95 -12.42 14.94
C GLU A 14 -26.48 -12.82 15.12
N LEU A 15 -25.64 -11.81 15.29
CA LEU A 15 -24.26 -12.02 15.71
C LEU A 15 -24.19 -11.60 17.16
N PRO A 16 -23.60 -12.43 18.03
CA PRO A 16 -23.36 -12.05 19.39
C PRO A 16 -22.58 -10.72 19.40
N SER A 17 -22.91 -9.83 20.34
CA SER A 17 -22.01 -8.76 20.76
C SER A 17 -20.59 -9.30 20.75
N ILE A 18 -19.59 -8.51 20.31
CA ILE A 18 -18.20 -8.90 20.50
C ILE A 18 -18.09 -9.26 21.99
N PRO A 19 -17.99 -10.54 22.37
CA PRO A 19 -17.70 -10.82 23.75
C PRO A 19 -16.28 -10.32 23.95
N MET A 20 -16.09 -9.35 24.80
CA MET A 20 -14.79 -9.17 25.46
C MET A 20 -14.40 -10.58 25.92
N PRO A 21 -13.30 -11.14 25.43
CA PRO A 21 -13.03 -12.55 25.62
C PRO A 21 -12.83 -12.88 27.09
N SER A 22 -13.85 -13.38 27.72
CA SER A 22 -13.64 -14.35 28.76
C SER A 22 -13.29 -15.66 28.05
N VAL A 23 -12.03 -15.98 28.01
CA VAL A 23 -11.48 -17.18 27.40
C VAL A 23 -12.13 -18.40 28.08
N PRO A 24 -12.92 -19.21 27.35
CA PRO A 24 -12.99 -20.63 27.70
C PRO A 24 -11.83 -21.29 26.94
N ILE A 25 -10.79 -21.61 27.61
CA ILE A 25 -9.83 -22.62 27.20
C ILE A 25 -10.63 -23.89 26.97
N ALA A 26 -10.95 -24.22 25.74
CA ALA A 26 -11.38 -25.54 25.37
C ALA A 26 -10.23 -26.50 25.73
N GLU A 27 -10.47 -27.40 26.63
CA GLU A 27 -9.61 -28.54 26.95
C GLU A 27 -9.58 -29.49 25.74
N GLU A 28 -8.77 -29.18 24.74
CA GLU A 28 -8.37 -30.12 23.71
C GLU A 28 -6.88 -30.43 23.87
N ASN A 29 -6.59 -31.68 24.24
CA ASN A 29 -5.28 -32.35 24.26
C ASN A 29 -4.08 -31.48 24.65
N THR A 30 -3.87 -31.33 25.94
CA THR A 30 -2.79 -30.52 26.57
C THR A 30 -1.39 -30.83 26.03
N VAL A 31 -1.10 -32.07 25.63
CA VAL A 31 0.22 -32.46 25.10
C VAL A 31 0.43 -31.97 23.66
N GLN A 32 -0.56 -32.11 22.78
CA GLN A 32 -0.51 -31.63 21.40
C GLN A 32 -0.45 -30.09 21.31
N ASN A 33 -1.16 -29.41 22.22
CA ASN A 33 -1.09 -27.95 22.35
C ASN A 33 0.28 -27.44 22.84
N SER A 34 0.98 -28.26 23.67
CA SER A 34 2.32 -27.91 24.17
C SER A 34 3.39 -27.93 23.06
N PHE A 35 3.35 -28.93 22.17
CA PHE A 35 4.29 -29.01 21.04
C PHE A 35 4.03 -27.90 20.01
N GLY A 36 2.77 -27.61 19.70
CA GLY A 36 2.41 -26.49 18.85
C GLY A 36 2.83 -25.12 19.41
N ALA A 37 2.82 -24.96 20.75
CA ALA A 37 3.33 -23.74 21.38
C ALA A 37 4.85 -23.58 21.23
N ILE A 38 5.60 -24.69 21.33
CA ILE A 38 7.07 -24.67 21.11
C ILE A 38 7.38 -24.27 19.66
N GLU A 39 6.67 -24.85 18.69
CA GLU A 39 6.82 -24.55 17.27
C GLU A 39 6.50 -23.08 16.97
N ARG A 40 5.38 -22.56 17.43
CA ARG A 40 5.02 -21.14 17.29
C ARG A 40 6.03 -20.20 17.93
N GLY A 41 6.50 -20.53 19.15
CA GLY A 41 7.54 -19.75 19.83
C GLY A 41 8.85 -19.73 19.04
N PHE A 42 9.24 -20.86 18.44
CA PHE A 42 10.40 -20.94 17.56
C PHE A 42 10.19 -20.12 16.27
N HIS A 43 9.03 -20.23 15.61
CA HIS A 43 8.71 -19.43 14.43
C HIS A 43 8.65 -17.93 14.74
N ALA A 44 8.11 -17.54 15.91
CA ALA A 44 8.11 -16.15 16.35
C ALA A 44 9.53 -15.61 16.59
N TRP A 45 10.41 -16.41 17.19
CA TRP A 45 11.82 -16.07 17.34
C TRP A 45 12.53 -15.96 15.98
N LEU A 46 12.36 -16.95 15.11
CA LEU A 46 12.95 -16.98 13.78
C LEU A 46 12.43 -15.82 12.93
N GLY A 47 11.14 -15.49 13.01
CA GLY A 47 10.53 -14.38 12.29
C GLY A 47 11.09 -13.00 12.68
N ARG A 48 11.55 -12.83 13.92
CA ARG A 48 12.28 -11.61 14.33
C ARG A 48 13.64 -11.51 13.65
N MET A 49 14.31 -12.64 13.42
CA MET A 49 15.62 -12.70 12.76
C MET A 49 15.51 -12.53 11.24
N THR A 50 14.43 -13.01 10.63
CA THR A 50 14.18 -13.02 9.17
C THR A 50 13.23 -11.90 8.71
N MET A 51 12.89 -10.94 9.59
CA MET A 51 11.90 -9.88 9.31
C MET A 51 10.54 -10.42 8.84
N GLY A 52 10.11 -11.58 9.39
CA GLY A 52 8.83 -12.20 9.08
C GLY A 52 8.85 -13.10 7.84
N MET A 53 10.00 -13.32 7.22
CA MET A 53 10.11 -14.22 6.07
C MET A 53 10.36 -15.66 6.48
N SER A 54 9.63 -16.57 5.84
CA SER A 54 9.81 -18.01 6.03
C SER A 54 11.08 -18.49 5.32
N PRO A 55 12.10 -18.98 6.04
CA PRO A 55 13.27 -19.58 5.41
C PRO A 55 12.91 -20.79 4.56
N ASN A 56 11.81 -21.46 4.89
CA ASN A 56 11.33 -22.62 4.17
C ASN A 56 10.77 -22.27 2.79
N ALA A 57 9.98 -21.18 2.70
CA ALA A 57 9.47 -20.68 1.41
C ALA A 57 10.61 -20.36 0.46
N PHE A 58 11.65 -19.65 0.94
CA PHE A 58 12.85 -19.36 0.14
C PHE A 58 13.61 -20.63 -0.28
N SER A 59 13.83 -21.56 0.64
CA SER A 59 14.55 -22.81 0.36
C SER A 59 13.82 -23.65 -0.70
N LEU A 60 12.50 -23.71 -0.65
CA LEU A 60 11.68 -24.41 -1.63
C LEU A 60 11.75 -23.75 -3.01
N ALA A 61 11.64 -22.43 -3.06
CA ALA A 61 11.73 -21.68 -4.31
C ALA A 61 13.09 -21.82 -4.97
N TYR A 62 14.18 -21.69 -4.20
CA TYR A 62 15.55 -21.84 -4.69
C TYR A 62 15.81 -23.26 -5.22
N ARG A 63 15.32 -24.29 -4.51
CA ARG A 63 15.46 -25.69 -4.90
C ARG A 63 14.68 -26.00 -6.18
N ASP A 64 13.45 -25.52 -6.30
CA ASP A 64 12.63 -25.67 -7.51
C ASP A 64 13.34 -25.07 -8.73
N TRP A 65 13.84 -23.84 -8.61
CA TRP A 65 14.61 -23.18 -9.66
C TRP A 65 15.89 -23.92 -10.02
N LEU A 66 16.69 -24.34 -9.03
CA LEU A 66 17.98 -24.97 -9.25
C LEU A 66 17.83 -26.34 -9.92
N GLU A 67 16.89 -27.19 -9.45
CA GLU A 67 16.64 -28.53 -10.01
C GLU A 67 16.17 -28.41 -11.46
N HIS A 68 15.26 -27.51 -11.78
CA HIS A 68 14.82 -27.30 -13.17
C HIS A 68 15.92 -26.70 -14.05
N LEU A 69 16.73 -25.79 -13.56
CA LEU A 69 17.86 -25.24 -14.30
C LEU A 69 18.90 -26.34 -14.61
N MET A 70 19.23 -27.20 -13.63
CA MET A 70 20.15 -28.32 -13.83
C MET A 70 19.64 -29.34 -14.88
N LEU A 71 18.32 -29.48 -15.00
CA LEU A 71 17.69 -30.37 -15.98
C LEU A 71 17.38 -29.68 -17.32
N SER A 72 17.77 -28.40 -17.50
CA SER A 72 17.52 -27.62 -18.70
C SER A 72 18.82 -27.30 -19.47
N PRO A 73 19.41 -28.26 -20.20
CA PRO A 73 20.68 -28.05 -20.90
C PRO A 73 20.63 -26.94 -21.95
N GLY A 74 19.47 -26.72 -22.59
CA GLY A 74 19.26 -25.59 -23.49
C GLY A 74 19.41 -24.24 -22.80
N LYS A 75 18.79 -24.06 -21.62
CA LYS A 75 18.92 -22.83 -20.81
C LYS A 75 20.35 -22.63 -20.30
N GLN A 76 21.03 -23.71 -19.90
CA GLN A 76 22.43 -23.65 -19.49
C GLN A 76 23.34 -23.17 -20.64
N MET A 77 23.13 -23.68 -21.85
CA MET A 77 23.87 -23.22 -23.03
C MET A 77 23.57 -21.77 -23.39
N GLU A 78 22.30 -21.36 -23.32
CA GLU A 78 21.89 -19.95 -23.49
C GLU A 78 22.64 -19.05 -22.51
N LEU A 79 22.68 -19.41 -21.23
CA LEU A 79 23.36 -18.64 -20.17
C LEU A 79 24.90 -18.61 -20.39
N LEU A 80 25.50 -19.69 -20.89
CA LEU A 80 26.93 -19.70 -21.23
C LEU A 80 27.23 -18.78 -22.41
N VAL A 81 26.41 -18.80 -23.45
CA VAL A 81 26.54 -17.90 -24.62
C VAL A 81 26.35 -16.46 -24.16
N SER A 82 25.29 -16.14 -23.40
CA SER A 82 25.02 -14.81 -22.86
C SER A 82 26.19 -14.32 -21.99
N ALA A 83 26.74 -15.15 -21.11
CA ALA A 83 27.93 -14.80 -20.32
C ALA A 83 29.12 -14.42 -21.20
N GLY A 84 29.35 -15.17 -22.29
CA GLY A 84 30.38 -14.86 -23.29
C GLY A 84 30.12 -13.52 -24.00
N GLU A 85 28.87 -13.25 -24.36
CA GLU A 85 28.47 -11.98 -25.00
C GLU A 85 28.63 -10.79 -24.05
N HIS A 86 28.17 -10.91 -22.81
CA HIS A 86 28.37 -9.89 -21.78
C HIS A 86 29.85 -9.59 -21.52
N ALA A 87 30.67 -10.66 -21.41
CA ALA A 87 32.12 -10.51 -21.24
C ALA A 87 32.78 -9.82 -22.44
N ALA A 88 32.40 -10.19 -23.66
CA ALA A 88 32.94 -9.59 -24.89
C ALA A 88 32.49 -8.12 -25.04
N GLN A 89 31.27 -7.79 -24.66
CA GLN A 89 30.76 -6.40 -24.66
C GLN A 89 31.51 -5.56 -23.63
N LEU A 90 31.67 -6.07 -22.41
CA LEU A 90 32.40 -5.37 -21.35
C LEU A 90 33.87 -5.17 -21.74
N GLN A 91 34.52 -6.15 -22.35
CA GLN A 91 35.90 -6.02 -22.82
C GLN A 91 36.04 -4.97 -23.90
N ARG A 92 35.14 -4.94 -24.89
CA ARG A 92 35.09 -3.89 -25.92
C ARG A 92 34.88 -2.51 -25.30
N TYR A 93 33.91 -2.41 -24.38
CA TYR A 93 33.65 -1.16 -23.66
C TYR A 93 34.91 -0.67 -22.93
N ALA A 94 35.59 -1.54 -22.18
CA ALA A 94 36.79 -1.19 -21.44
C ALA A 94 37.92 -0.71 -22.36
N ALA A 95 38.11 -1.34 -23.52
CA ALA A 95 39.08 -0.91 -24.52
C ALA A 95 38.79 0.49 -25.08
N CYS A 96 37.53 0.76 -25.45
CA CYS A 96 37.11 2.08 -25.93
C CYS A 96 37.20 3.15 -24.83
N ALA A 97 36.78 2.84 -23.62
CA ALA A 97 36.85 3.78 -22.48
C ALA A 97 38.28 4.19 -22.14
N CYS A 98 39.25 3.27 -22.28
CA CYS A 98 40.68 3.59 -22.12
C CYS A 98 41.25 4.43 -23.28
N ALA A 99 40.64 4.38 -24.47
CA ALA A 99 41.03 5.17 -25.65
C ALA A 99 40.38 6.55 -25.69
N ALA A 100 39.66 6.98 -24.67
CA ALA A 100 38.88 8.22 -24.59
C ALA A 100 37.80 8.41 -25.68
N GLU A 101 37.39 7.33 -26.31
CA GLU A 101 36.25 7.30 -27.23
C GLU A 101 34.96 6.99 -26.47
N LYS A 102 33.83 7.57 -26.89
CA LYS A 102 32.51 7.16 -26.37
C LYS A 102 32.17 5.79 -26.94
N PRO A 103 32.11 4.73 -26.14
CA PRO A 103 31.83 3.39 -26.65
C PRO A 103 30.36 3.24 -27.03
N ASP A 104 30.09 2.69 -28.23
CA ASP A 104 28.74 2.44 -28.75
C ASP A 104 28.01 1.27 -28.08
N CYS A 105 28.63 0.58 -27.13
CA CYS A 105 28.10 -0.66 -26.53
C CYS A 105 28.01 -0.58 -25.02
N CYS A 106 27.26 0.38 -24.51
CA CYS A 106 26.95 0.43 -23.07
C CYS A 106 25.61 -0.23 -22.76
N VAL A 107 25.53 -0.84 -21.58
CA VAL A 107 24.27 -1.22 -20.99
C VAL A 107 23.72 -0.01 -20.26
N GLU A 108 22.55 0.46 -20.68
CA GLU A 108 21.88 1.56 -20.00
C GLU A 108 21.24 1.07 -18.69
N PRO A 109 21.38 1.85 -17.60
CA PRO A 109 20.63 1.59 -16.38
C PRO A 109 19.13 1.69 -16.64
N ASP A 110 18.32 0.94 -15.88
CA ASP A 110 16.86 1.08 -15.93
C ASP A 110 16.46 2.54 -15.65
N LEU A 111 15.43 3.04 -16.33
CA LEU A 111 14.95 4.43 -16.19
C LEU A 111 14.64 4.83 -14.73
N ILE A 112 14.26 3.85 -13.93
CA ILE A 112 13.92 4.03 -12.51
C ILE A 112 15.19 4.01 -11.64
N ASP A 113 16.26 3.34 -12.08
CA ASP A 113 17.53 3.24 -11.33
C ASP A 113 18.27 4.59 -11.36
N ARG A 114 18.34 5.22 -10.20
CA ARG A 114 18.95 6.55 -10.04
C ARG A 114 20.41 6.51 -9.58
N ARG A 115 20.96 5.32 -9.30
CA ARG A 115 22.30 5.16 -8.73
C ARG A 115 23.43 5.72 -9.60
N PHE A 116 23.25 5.61 -10.92
CA PHE A 116 24.28 5.88 -11.92
C PHE A 116 23.98 7.11 -12.81
N LYS A 117 23.16 8.07 -12.31
CA LYS A 117 22.67 9.20 -13.16
C LYS A 117 23.62 10.38 -13.25
N THR A 118 24.60 10.49 -12.37
CA THR A 118 25.50 11.65 -12.34
C THR A 118 26.66 11.47 -13.31
N GLU A 119 27.23 12.59 -13.79
CA GLU A 119 28.30 12.62 -14.79
C GLU A 119 29.57 11.90 -14.33
N GLU A 120 29.84 11.91 -13.02
CA GLU A 120 31.04 11.27 -12.44
C GLU A 120 31.07 9.76 -12.70
N TRP A 121 29.91 9.11 -12.90
CA TRP A 121 29.87 7.70 -13.27
C TRP A 121 30.35 7.40 -14.68
N HIS A 122 30.49 8.42 -15.54
CA HIS A 122 31.03 8.27 -16.89
C HIS A 122 32.57 8.39 -16.94
N GLU A 123 33.20 8.74 -15.82
CA GLU A 123 34.65 8.85 -15.70
C GLU A 123 35.32 7.51 -15.36
N PHE A 124 36.55 7.32 -15.89
CA PHE A 124 37.37 6.14 -15.53
C PHE A 124 37.87 6.27 -14.08
N PRO A 125 37.84 5.22 -13.23
CA PRO A 125 37.45 3.81 -13.52
C PRO A 125 35.95 3.52 -13.23
N TYR A 126 35.15 4.49 -12.80
CA TYR A 126 33.79 4.31 -12.31
C TYR A 126 32.84 3.79 -13.41
N ASN A 127 33.03 4.22 -14.63
CA ASN A 127 32.30 3.73 -15.79
C ASN A 127 32.51 2.21 -16.00
N ILE A 128 33.70 1.69 -15.73
CA ILE A 128 33.97 0.24 -15.79
C ILE A 128 33.26 -0.48 -14.66
N TYR A 129 33.27 0.05 -13.44
CA TYR A 129 32.54 -0.54 -12.31
C TYR A 129 31.03 -0.57 -12.58
N GLN A 130 30.45 0.53 -13.07
CA GLN A 130 29.05 0.61 -13.47
C GLN A 130 28.71 -0.47 -14.51
N GLN A 131 29.45 -0.53 -15.63
CA GLN A 131 29.18 -1.49 -16.69
C GLN A 131 29.35 -2.93 -16.24
N THR A 132 30.38 -3.24 -15.46
CA THR A 132 30.59 -4.58 -14.88
C THR A 132 29.39 -4.98 -14.03
N PHE A 133 28.90 -4.09 -13.18
CA PHE A 133 27.71 -4.34 -12.36
C PHE A 133 26.44 -4.55 -13.21
N LEU A 134 26.22 -3.72 -14.23
CA LEU A 134 25.03 -3.83 -15.08
C LEU A 134 25.01 -5.11 -15.90
N HIS A 135 26.16 -5.53 -16.47
CA HIS A 135 26.29 -6.80 -17.17
C HIS A 135 26.08 -7.99 -16.24
N TYR A 136 26.66 -7.98 -15.03
CA TYR A 136 26.48 -9.02 -14.02
C TYR A 136 25.00 -9.11 -13.58
N ARG A 137 24.36 -7.99 -13.32
CA ARG A 137 22.94 -7.92 -12.96
C ARG A 137 22.05 -8.49 -14.06
N ASN A 138 22.30 -8.11 -15.31
CA ASN A 138 21.50 -8.57 -16.44
C ASN A 138 21.63 -10.09 -16.67
N TRP A 139 22.84 -10.62 -16.56
CA TRP A 139 23.06 -12.06 -16.66
C TRP A 139 22.31 -12.84 -15.55
N TRP A 140 22.34 -12.37 -14.33
CA TRP A 140 21.57 -13.01 -13.25
C TRP A 140 20.06 -12.88 -13.44
N LYS A 141 19.60 -11.78 -13.99
CA LYS A 141 18.20 -11.61 -14.39
C LYS A 141 17.81 -12.69 -15.40
N GLU A 142 18.60 -12.90 -16.45
CA GLU A 142 18.40 -13.98 -17.43
C GLU A 142 18.43 -15.37 -16.78
N ALA A 143 19.32 -15.61 -15.82
CA ALA A 143 19.44 -16.88 -15.12
C ALA A 143 18.24 -17.21 -14.23
N THR A 144 17.58 -16.19 -13.70
CA THR A 144 16.42 -16.31 -12.80
C THR A 144 15.09 -16.02 -13.49
N GLU A 145 15.08 -15.83 -14.81
CA GLU A 145 13.87 -15.67 -15.61
C GLU A 145 13.75 -16.80 -16.63
N SER A 146 12.52 -17.14 -16.99
CA SER A 146 12.20 -18.05 -18.09
C SER A 146 12.81 -19.46 -18.01
N VAL A 147 13.01 -20.00 -16.80
CA VAL A 147 13.41 -21.41 -16.60
C VAL A 147 12.16 -22.28 -16.69
N ARG A 148 12.12 -23.18 -17.68
CA ARG A 148 10.95 -24.02 -17.97
C ARG A 148 10.69 -25.02 -16.85
N GLY A 149 9.42 -25.12 -16.42
CA GLY A 149 8.97 -26.09 -15.43
C GLY A 149 8.94 -25.53 -14.01
N VAL A 150 9.68 -24.47 -13.71
CA VAL A 150 9.67 -23.80 -12.41
C VAL A 150 8.29 -23.16 -12.15
N ASN A 151 7.77 -23.31 -10.95
CA ASN A 151 6.58 -22.58 -10.53
C ASN A 151 6.80 -21.06 -10.65
N ARG A 152 5.83 -20.35 -11.22
CA ARG A 152 5.93 -18.89 -11.48
C ARG A 152 6.27 -18.10 -10.21
N HIS A 153 5.58 -18.38 -9.11
CA HIS A 153 5.82 -17.73 -7.83
C HIS A 153 7.26 -17.97 -7.32
N ASN A 154 7.75 -19.20 -7.41
CA ASN A 154 9.11 -19.56 -7.00
C ASN A 154 10.15 -18.83 -7.85
N LEU A 155 9.93 -18.75 -9.16
CA LEU A 155 10.81 -18.06 -10.08
C LEU A 155 10.89 -16.55 -9.76
N ASP A 156 9.74 -15.91 -9.55
CA ASP A 156 9.63 -14.50 -9.19
C ASP A 156 10.33 -14.23 -7.84
N LEU A 157 10.17 -15.12 -6.84
CA LEU A 157 10.82 -15.01 -5.53
C LEU A 157 12.35 -15.16 -5.64
N VAL A 158 12.84 -16.13 -6.39
CA VAL A 158 14.29 -16.32 -6.61
C VAL A 158 14.88 -15.13 -7.35
N SER A 159 14.21 -14.64 -8.40
CA SER A 159 14.63 -13.45 -9.14
C SER A 159 14.70 -12.20 -8.21
N PHE A 160 13.69 -12.01 -7.38
CA PHE A 160 13.66 -10.94 -6.41
C PHE A 160 14.83 -10.99 -5.42
N ILE A 161 15.05 -12.15 -4.77
CA ILE A 161 16.12 -12.30 -3.78
C ILE A 161 17.49 -12.18 -4.41
N THR A 162 17.68 -12.74 -5.60
CA THR A 162 18.93 -12.60 -6.37
C THR A 162 19.21 -11.12 -6.67
N ARG A 163 18.20 -10.36 -7.08
CA ARG A 163 18.31 -8.90 -7.26
C ARG A 163 18.73 -8.20 -5.96
N GLN A 164 18.12 -8.56 -4.81
CA GLN A 164 18.50 -7.96 -3.52
C GLN A 164 19.97 -8.24 -3.17
N MET A 165 20.44 -9.46 -3.39
CA MET A 165 21.86 -9.83 -3.15
C MET A 165 22.81 -9.05 -4.05
N ILE A 166 22.47 -8.90 -5.33
CA ILE A 166 23.26 -8.13 -6.30
C ILE A 166 23.27 -6.65 -5.94
N ASP A 167 22.12 -6.10 -5.57
CA ASP A 167 22.02 -4.70 -5.16
C ASP A 167 22.83 -4.40 -3.90
N ALA A 168 23.01 -5.36 -2.99
CA ALA A 168 23.86 -5.20 -1.82
C ALA A 168 25.34 -5.02 -2.17
N ILE A 169 25.83 -5.64 -3.25
CA ILE A 169 27.20 -5.52 -3.72
C ILE A 169 27.39 -4.47 -4.81
N ALA A 170 26.38 -3.64 -5.07
CA ALA A 170 26.47 -2.59 -6.07
C ALA A 170 27.62 -1.62 -5.79
N PRO A 171 28.39 -1.20 -6.82
CA PRO A 171 29.53 -0.29 -6.64
C PRO A 171 29.14 1.07 -6.04
N SER A 172 27.87 1.45 -6.18
CA SER A 172 27.32 2.65 -5.55
C SER A 172 27.33 2.63 -4.02
N ASN A 173 27.42 1.45 -3.39
CA ASN A 173 27.30 1.28 -1.95
C ASN A 173 28.62 1.41 -1.19
N PHE A 174 29.75 1.48 -1.91
CA PHE A 174 31.08 1.45 -1.30
C PHE A 174 31.90 2.69 -1.65
N ILE A 175 32.62 3.23 -0.66
CA ILE A 175 33.40 4.46 -0.83
C ILE A 175 34.40 4.37 -1.99
N PRO A 176 35.22 3.30 -2.14
CA PRO A 176 36.24 3.25 -3.20
C PRO A 176 35.67 3.15 -4.62
N THR A 177 34.43 2.68 -4.77
CA THR A 177 33.82 2.40 -6.08
C THR A 177 32.70 3.37 -6.45
N ASN A 178 32.33 4.28 -5.53
CA ASN A 178 31.33 5.32 -5.77
C ASN A 178 32.04 6.68 -5.93
N PRO A 179 31.98 7.30 -7.12
CA PRO A 179 32.66 8.56 -7.39
C PRO A 179 32.20 9.72 -6.49
N LEU A 180 30.89 9.77 -6.17
CA LEU A 180 30.34 10.81 -5.30
C LEU A 180 30.87 10.68 -3.86
N LEU A 181 30.93 9.46 -3.34
CA LEU A 181 31.49 9.19 -2.01
C LEU A 181 32.98 9.49 -1.94
N MET A 182 33.73 9.09 -2.97
CA MET A 182 35.16 9.38 -3.05
C MET A 182 35.42 10.88 -3.10
N LYS A 183 34.72 11.61 -3.97
CA LYS A 183 34.82 13.05 -4.09
C LYS A 183 34.48 13.76 -2.78
N ALA A 184 33.31 13.45 -2.18
CA ALA A 184 32.91 14.04 -0.91
C ALA A 184 33.90 13.74 0.23
N THR A 185 34.45 12.50 0.28
CA THR A 185 35.44 12.12 1.31
C THR A 185 36.76 12.87 1.13
N GLN A 186 37.22 13.09 -0.11
CA GLN A 186 38.42 13.86 -0.41
C GLN A 186 38.23 15.36 -0.11
N GLU A 187 37.16 15.94 -0.60
CA GLU A 187 36.86 17.38 -0.42
C GLU A 187 36.65 17.76 1.05
N GLN A 188 36.02 16.87 1.82
CA GLN A 188 35.78 17.08 3.25
C GLN A 188 36.85 16.46 4.16
N ALA A 189 37.95 15.97 3.60
CA ALA A 189 39.03 15.29 4.35
C ALA A 189 38.51 14.22 5.33
N GLY A 190 37.48 13.46 4.91
CA GLY A 190 36.85 12.40 5.69
C GLY A 190 35.81 12.86 6.73
N MET A 191 35.52 14.16 6.84
CA MET A 191 34.54 14.68 7.82
C MET A 191 33.13 14.19 7.53
N ASN A 192 32.78 13.94 6.27
CA ASN A 192 31.50 13.30 5.89
C ASN A 192 31.30 11.95 6.62
N LEU A 193 32.35 11.12 6.71
CA LEU A 193 32.29 9.81 7.37
C LEU A 193 32.15 9.94 8.89
N LEU A 194 32.84 10.91 9.50
CA LEU A 194 32.70 11.20 10.92
C LEU A 194 31.28 11.69 11.26
N THR A 195 30.75 12.61 10.46
CA THR A 195 29.37 13.08 10.58
C THR A 195 28.39 11.93 10.38
N GLY A 196 28.60 11.10 9.35
CA GLY A 196 27.80 9.92 9.08
C GLY A 196 27.80 8.92 10.22
N TRP A 197 28.95 8.69 10.85
CA TRP A 197 29.06 7.84 12.03
C TRP A 197 28.27 8.41 13.24
N THR A 198 28.34 9.71 13.48
CA THR A 198 27.54 10.35 14.54
C THR A 198 26.03 10.26 14.24
N ASN A 199 25.63 10.38 12.98
CA ASN A 199 24.26 10.19 12.54
C ASN A 199 23.79 8.75 12.83
N LEU A 200 24.61 7.75 12.50
CA LEU A 200 24.29 6.34 12.76
C LEU A 200 24.10 6.07 14.26
N LEU A 201 25.03 6.54 15.09
CA LEU A 201 24.94 6.37 16.55
C LEU A 201 23.69 7.05 17.13
N GLU A 202 23.34 8.24 16.65
CA GLU A 202 22.10 8.92 17.06
C GLU A 202 20.87 8.11 16.67
N ASP A 203 20.80 7.61 15.43
CA ASP A 203 19.66 6.83 14.95
C ASP A 203 19.53 5.50 15.70
N MET A 204 20.64 4.81 15.98
CA MET A 204 20.65 3.61 16.84
C MET A 204 20.13 3.90 18.26
N ARG A 205 20.58 5.03 18.86
CA ARG A 205 20.10 5.45 20.18
C ARG A 205 18.61 5.76 20.17
N ARG A 206 18.11 6.46 19.13
CA ARG A 206 16.69 6.78 18.99
C ARG A 206 15.85 5.52 18.83
N LEU A 207 16.29 4.60 18.00
CA LEU A 207 15.64 3.30 17.83
C LEU A 207 15.56 2.53 19.15
N ALA A 208 16.66 2.42 19.88
CA ALA A 208 16.71 1.73 21.17
C ALA A 208 15.84 2.39 22.27
N THR A 209 15.59 3.70 22.16
CA THR A 209 14.77 4.46 23.13
C THR A 209 13.34 4.71 22.63
N GLY A 210 12.94 4.14 21.50
CA GLY A 210 11.60 4.33 20.92
C GLY A 210 11.29 5.77 20.46
N LYS A 211 12.32 6.61 20.26
CA LYS A 211 12.14 7.99 19.78
C LYS A 211 11.93 8.03 18.26
N LYS A 212 11.19 9.04 17.80
CA LYS A 212 11.02 9.29 16.36
C LYS A 212 12.39 9.53 15.69
N PRO A 213 12.59 9.12 14.43
CA PRO A 213 13.78 9.50 13.64
C PRO A 213 13.99 11.02 13.61
N VAL A 214 15.24 11.43 13.45
CA VAL A 214 15.61 12.86 13.36
C VAL A 214 14.84 13.53 12.22
N GLY A 215 14.27 14.70 12.49
CA GLY A 215 13.48 15.48 11.50
C GLY A 215 12.01 15.10 11.41
N LEU A 216 11.59 13.97 12.01
CA LEU A 216 10.17 13.62 12.11
C LEU A 216 9.50 14.20 13.36
N GLU A 217 10.26 14.73 14.31
CA GLU A 217 9.72 15.33 15.54
C GLU A 217 8.91 16.61 15.29
N GLN A 218 9.19 17.30 14.18
CA GLN A 218 8.46 18.51 13.79
C GLN A 218 7.03 18.21 13.32
N PHE A 219 6.72 16.95 12.99
CA PHE A 219 5.41 16.52 12.53
C PHE A 219 4.60 15.93 13.68
N GLU A 220 3.52 16.63 14.05
CA GLU A 220 2.64 16.24 15.14
C GLU A 220 1.18 16.22 14.69
N VAL A 221 0.53 15.06 14.87
CA VAL A 221 -0.90 14.88 14.60
C VAL A 221 -1.72 15.78 15.52
N GLY A 222 -2.67 16.50 14.96
CA GLY A 222 -3.49 17.50 15.67
C GLY A 222 -2.84 18.88 15.83
N LYS A 223 -1.57 19.07 15.40
CA LYS A 223 -0.91 20.38 15.41
C LYS A 223 -0.57 20.90 14.02
N ASN A 224 0.05 20.09 13.19
CA ASN A 224 0.40 20.43 11.81
C ASN A 224 0.07 19.31 10.81
N LEU A 225 -0.31 18.13 11.29
CA LEU A 225 -0.92 17.05 10.54
C LEU A 225 -2.33 16.78 11.06
N ALA A 226 -3.27 16.37 10.20
CA ALA A 226 -4.66 16.06 10.55
C ALA A 226 -5.34 17.20 11.32
N ILE A 227 -5.23 18.42 10.80
CA ILE A 227 -5.73 19.63 11.50
C ILE A 227 -6.99 20.21 10.88
N THR A 228 -7.58 19.57 9.88
CA THR A 228 -8.88 20.02 9.35
C THR A 228 -9.93 19.96 10.45
N LYS A 229 -10.61 21.07 10.69
CA LYS A 229 -11.58 21.19 11.77
C LYS A 229 -12.72 20.18 11.62
N GLY A 230 -13.10 19.56 12.72
CA GLY A 230 -14.16 18.57 12.76
C GLY A 230 -14.44 18.08 14.17
N LYS A 231 -15.37 17.17 14.29
CA LYS A 231 -15.75 16.52 15.55
C LYS A 231 -15.83 15.02 15.37
N VAL A 232 -15.37 14.28 16.36
CA VAL A 232 -15.70 12.87 16.51
C VAL A 232 -17.14 12.77 17.00
N ILE A 233 -18.02 12.19 16.19
CA ILE A 233 -19.45 12.09 16.47
C ILE A 233 -19.91 10.68 16.85
N PHE A 234 -19.03 9.70 16.69
CA PHE A 234 -19.27 8.31 17.07
C PHE A 234 -17.94 7.64 17.38
N ARG A 235 -17.98 6.71 18.33
CA ARG A 235 -16.85 5.84 18.69
C ARG A 235 -17.37 4.50 19.15
N ASN A 236 -16.73 3.44 18.70
CA ASN A 236 -16.86 2.09 19.21
C ASN A 236 -15.47 1.45 19.37
N ASP A 237 -15.39 0.16 19.64
CA ASP A 237 -14.12 -0.55 19.88
C ASP A 237 -13.21 -0.67 18.64
N LEU A 238 -13.69 -0.35 17.43
CA LEU A 238 -12.92 -0.45 16.18
C LEU A 238 -12.59 0.89 15.54
N LEU A 239 -13.41 1.92 15.77
CA LEU A 239 -13.26 3.19 15.06
C LEU A 239 -13.78 4.40 15.81
N GLU A 240 -13.32 5.56 15.38
CA GLU A 240 -13.97 6.85 15.54
C GLU A 240 -14.50 7.31 14.19
N LEU A 241 -15.68 7.95 14.18
CA LEU A 241 -16.21 8.60 12.99
C LEU A 241 -16.08 10.13 13.16
N ILE A 242 -15.32 10.73 12.27
CA ILE A 242 -15.09 12.17 12.20
C ILE A 242 -16.09 12.77 11.22
N GLN A 243 -16.81 13.80 11.65
CA GLN A 243 -17.55 14.74 10.79
C GLN A 243 -16.72 16.02 10.68
N TYR A 244 -16.34 16.40 9.46
CA TYR A 244 -15.59 17.63 9.23
C TYR A 244 -16.52 18.85 9.21
N GLU A 245 -16.02 19.97 9.72
CA GLU A 245 -16.76 21.23 9.81
C GLU A 245 -16.95 21.80 8.39
N PRO A 246 -18.20 22.10 7.97
CA PRO A 246 -18.45 22.68 6.68
C PRO A 246 -17.90 24.12 6.61
N THR A 247 -17.26 24.45 5.50
CA THR A 247 -16.72 25.80 5.23
C THR A 247 -17.69 26.63 4.37
N THR A 248 -18.76 26.03 3.87
CA THR A 248 -19.78 26.67 3.04
C THR A 248 -21.15 26.64 3.71
N LYS A 249 -22.00 27.65 3.42
CA LYS A 249 -23.36 27.72 3.98
C LYS A 249 -24.30 26.66 3.43
N GLU A 250 -24.09 26.30 2.18
CA GLU A 250 -24.85 25.27 1.49
C GLU A 250 -23.91 24.19 0.99
N VAL A 251 -24.35 22.95 1.08
CA VAL A 251 -23.59 21.75 0.70
C VAL A 251 -24.39 20.88 -0.25
N TYR A 252 -23.71 19.99 -0.99
CA TYR A 252 -24.37 18.95 -1.76
C TYR A 252 -25.22 18.07 -0.82
N ALA A 253 -26.37 17.62 -1.32
CA ALA A 253 -27.34 16.88 -0.50
C ALA A 253 -26.82 15.51 -0.05
N GLU A 254 -26.00 14.86 -0.88
CA GLU A 254 -25.36 13.59 -0.60
C GLU A 254 -24.00 13.81 0.04
N PRO A 255 -23.77 13.33 1.30
CA PRO A 255 -22.48 13.45 1.95
C PRO A 255 -21.45 12.50 1.35
N VAL A 256 -20.18 12.83 1.52
CA VAL A 256 -19.03 11.97 1.22
C VAL A 256 -18.67 11.18 2.48
N PHE A 257 -18.67 9.85 2.38
CA PHE A 257 -18.31 8.92 3.43
C PHE A 257 -17.03 8.18 3.08
N ILE A 258 -15.95 8.41 3.82
CA ILE A 258 -14.60 7.94 3.50
C ILE A 258 -14.20 6.78 4.42
N VAL A 259 -13.77 5.69 3.79
CA VAL A 259 -13.24 4.47 4.43
C VAL A 259 -11.74 4.36 4.09
N PRO A 260 -10.83 4.86 4.93
CA PRO A 260 -9.40 4.70 4.75
C PRO A 260 -8.95 3.26 5.00
N ALA A 261 -7.73 2.93 4.57
CA ALA A 261 -7.08 1.71 4.99
C ALA A 261 -6.82 1.72 6.51
N TRP A 262 -6.84 0.53 7.13
CA TRP A 262 -6.50 0.36 8.55
C TRP A 262 -5.06 -0.10 8.80
N ILE A 263 -4.34 -0.42 7.73
CA ILE A 263 -2.90 -0.76 7.78
C ILE A 263 -2.04 0.45 8.14
N MET A 264 -2.56 1.64 7.88
CA MET A 264 -1.97 2.94 8.18
C MET A 264 -3.04 3.87 8.74
N LYS A 265 -2.62 4.96 9.36
CA LYS A 265 -3.55 5.93 9.91
C LYS A 265 -4.28 6.73 8.82
N TYR A 266 -5.53 7.08 9.09
CA TYR A 266 -6.45 7.70 8.13
C TYR A 266 -5.96 9.02 7.54
N TYR A 267 -5.10 9.74 8.27
CA TYR A 267 -4.79 11.14 7.99
C TYR A 267 -3.89 11.38 6.77
N ILE A 268 -3.54 10.34 6.02
CA ILE A 268 -3.03 10.55 4.65
C ILE A 268 -4.02 11.38 3.83
N LEU A 269 -5.32 11.23 4.04
CA LEU A 269 -6.38 11.98 3.37
C LEU A 269 -6.70 13.32 4.05
N ASP A 270 -6.01 13.61 5.16
CA ASP A 270 -6.06 14.89 5.90
C ASP A 270 -4.65 15.25 6.37
N LEU A 271 -3.67 15.23 5.45
CA LEU A 271 -2.26 15.22 5.78
C LEU A 271 -1.79 16.57 6.34
N SER A 272 -1.61 17.56 5.48
CA SER A 272 -1.24 18.94 5.87
C SER A 272 -2.24 19.94 5.29
N PRO A 273 -2.30 21.19 5.76
CA PRO A 273 -3.29 22.17 5.32
C PRO A 273 -3.36 22.40 3.81
N HIS A 274 -2.23 22.22 3.10
CA HIS A 274 -2.15 22.46 1.67
C HIS A 274 -2.55 21.23 0.83
N ASN A 275 -2.44 20.01 1.36
CA ASN A 275 -2.68 18.78 0.65
C ASN A 275 -3.71 17.85 1.33
N SER A 276 -4.56 18.38 2.20
CA SER A 276 -5.69 17.67 2.81
C SER A 276 -6.84 17.51 1.81
N LEU A 277 -7.15 16.24 1.46
CA LEU A 277 -8.31 15.92 0.65
C LEU A 277 -9.63 16.20 1.40
N ALA A 278 -9.66 15.95 2.72
CA ALA A 278 -10.81 16.25 3.55
C ALA A 278 -11.14 17.76 3.53
N LYS A 279 -10.13 18.60 3.73
CA LYS A 279 -10.27 20.06 3.63
C LYS A 279 -10.73 20.47 2.22
N TYR A 280 -10.11 19.93 1.19
CA TYR A 280 -10.50 20.22 -0.20
C TYR A 280 -12.00 19.94 -0.43
N LEU A 281 -12.52 18.80 0.03
CA LEU A 281 -13.92 18.44 -0.16
C LEU A 281 -14.88 19.37 0.60
N VAL A 282 -14.58 19.72 1.85
CA VAL A 282 -15.46 20.67 2.60
C VAL A 282 -15.45 22.05 1.98
N ASP A 283 -14.29 22.49 1.44
CA ASP A 283 -14.17 23.76 0.73
C ASP A 283 -14.94 23.76 -0.61
N GLN A 284 -15.15 22.58 -1.22
CA GLN A 284 -15.99 22.41 -2.41
C GLN A 284 -17.50 22.25 -2.08
N GLY A 285 -17.88 22.31 -0.80
CA GLY A 285 -19.26 22.24 -0.35
C GLY A 285 -19.79 20.82 -0.19
N HIS A 286 -18.94 19.85 0.16
CA HIS A 286 -19.38 18.53 0.58
C HIS A 286 -19.44 18.41 2.11
N THR A 287 -20.46 17.72 2.63
CA THR A 287 -20.42 17.19 4.00
C THR A 287 -19.54 15.96 4.00
N VAL A 288 -18.52 15.90 4.84
CA VAL A 288 -17.53 14.83 4.83
C VAL A 288 -17.51 14.08 6.16
N PHE A 289 -17.64 12.76 6.10
CA PHE A 289 -17.43 11.82 7.19
C PHE A 289 -16.25 10.94 6.90
N MET A 290 -15.37 10.71 7.87
CA MET A 290 -14.19 9.86 7.71
C MET A 290 -14.02 8.93 8.91
N ILE A 291 -13.75 7.66 8.62
CA ILE A 291 -13.40 6.68 9.64
C ILE A 291 -11.95 6.88 10.08
N SER A 292 -11.72 6.91 11.38
CA SER A 292 -10.41 6.78 12.01
C SER A 292 -10.35 5.43 12.73
N TRP A 293 -9.57 4.49 12.20
CA TRP A 293 -9.48 3.15 12.75
C TRP A 293 -8.63 3.13 14.02
N LYS A 294 -9.04 2.31 14.99
CA LYS A 294 -8.27 2.02 16.19
C LYS A 294 -7.01 1.22 15.85
N ASN A 295 -5.91 1.49 16.56
CA ASN A 295 -4.71 0.67 16.46
C ASN A 295 -4.86 -0.57 17.36
N PRO A 296 -5.05 -1.80 16.82
CA PRO A 296 -5.44 -2.96 17.61
C PRO A 296 -4.32 -3.45 18.52
N THR A 297 -4.72 -3.98 19.68
CA THR A 297 -3.88 -4.71 20.64
C THR A 297 -4.09 -6.24 20.47
N ALA A 298 -3.37 -7.04 21.27
CA ALA A 298 -3.51 -8.50 21.26
C ALA A 298 -4.94 -9.00 21.59
N GLU A 299 -5.74 -8.20 22.28
CA GLU A 299 -7.14 -8.49 22.60
C GLU A 299 -8.01 -8.60 21.33
N TYR A 300 -7.61 -7.91 20.26
CA TYR A 300 -8.30 -7.91 18.96
C TYR A 300 -7.95 -9.09 18.06
N ARG A 301 -7.16 -10.08 18.53
CA ARG A 301 -6.68 -11.22 17.72
C ARG A 301 -7.77 -11.94 16.92
N ASN A 302 -8.98 -12.04 17.47
CA ASN A 302 -10.12 -12.72 16.87
C ASN A 302 -11.03 -11.82 16.03
N VAL A 303 -10.71 -10.54 15.90
CA VAL A 303 -11.44 -9.60 15.04
C VAL A 303 -11.07 -9.87 13.58
N GLY A 304 -12.05 -10.22 12.74
CA GLY A 304 -11.88 -10.58 11.34
C GLY A 304 -12.42 -9.52 10.36
N LEU A 305 -12.33 -9.80 9.07
CA LEU A 305 -12.84 -8.90 8.03
C LEU A 305 -14.33 -8.62 8.14
N ASN A 306 -15.13 -9.61 8.55
CA ASN A 306 -16.56 -9.41 8.77
C ASN A 306 -16.87 -8.45 9.91
N ASP A 307 -16.01 -8.38 10.93
CA ASP A 307 -16.15 -7.43 12.04
C ASP A 307 -15.82 -6.00 11.58
N TYR A 308 -14.76 -5.83 10.77
CA TYR A 308 -14.43 -4.55 10.11
C TYR A 308 -15.55 -4.09 9.19
N LEU A 309 -16.20 -5.00 8.48
CA LEU A 309 -17.34 -4.69 7.64
C LEU A 309 -18.54 -4.23 8.47
N ARG A 310 -18.91 -4.99 9.49
CA ARG A 310 -20.12 -4.80 10.28
C ARG A 310 -19.99 -3.69 11.31
N HIS A 311 -19.06 -3.87 12.26
CA HIS A 311 -18.84 -2.93 13.37
C HIS A 311 -17.99 -1.73 12.95
N GLY A 312 -17.25 -1.87 11.85
CA GLY A 312 -16.53 -0.79 11.21
C GLY A 312 -17.42 -0.01 10.24
N LEU A 313 -17.43 -0.44 8.97
CA LEU A 313 -18.02 0.31 7.87
C LEU A 313 -19.54 0.54 8.05
N PHE A 314 -20.32 -0.51 8.35
CA PHE A 314 -21.79 -0.37 8.39
C PHE A 314 -22.30 0.41 9.60
N GLU A 315 -21.70 0.28 10.79
CA GLU A 315 -22.08 1.12 11.92
C GLU A 315 -21.74 2.60 11.67
N ALA A 316 -20.56 2.89 11.15
CA ALA A 316 -20.18 4.25 10.79
C ALA A 316 -21.09 4.84 9.69
N LEU A 317 -21.47 4.03 8.69
CA LEU A 317 -22.41 4.42 7.64
C LEU A 317 -23.81 4.72 8.21
N GLU A 318 -24.29 3.90 9.15
CA GLU A 318 -25.58 4.15 9.84
C GLU A 318 -25.54 5.52 10.53
N VAL A 319 -24.44 5.85 11.20
CA VAL A 319 -24.29 7.16 11.85
C VAL A 319 -24.33 8.29 10.82
N ALA A 320 -23.55 8.19 9.75
CA ALA A 320 -23.53 9.20 8.68
C ALA A 320 -24.91 9.41 8.06
N GLN A 321 -25.67 8.33 7.82
CA GLN A 321 -27.04 8.41 7.30
C GLN A 321 -28.04 9.02 8.31
N ASN A 322 -27.86 8.74 9.61
CA ASN A 322 -28.69 9.38 10.63
C ASN A 322 -28.41 10.90 10.76
N MET A 323 -27.18 11.34 10.40
CA MET A 323 -26.84 12.76 10.31
C MET A 323 -27.46 13.46 9.09
N MET A 324 -27.66 12.72 8.00
CA MET A 324 -28.23 13.19 6.74
C MET A 324 -29.43 12.29 6.33
N PRO A 325 -30.57 12.41 7.02
CA PRO A 325 -31.73 11.55 6.81
C PRO A 325 -32.18 11.57 5.36
N ASP A 326 -32.64 10.41 4.87
CA ASP A 326 -33.18 10.20 3.53
C ASP A 326 -32.20 10.50 2.38
N ARG A 327 -30.91 10.60 2.67
CA ARG A 327 -29.85 10.80 1.67
C ARG A 327 -29.00 9.56 1.51
N LYS A 328 -28.69 9.23 0.25
CA LYS A 328 -27.64 8.29 -0.10
C LYS A 328 -26.29 8.96 0.10
N VAL A 329 -25.21 8.18 0.24
CA VAL A 329 -23.86 8.71 0.42
C VAL A 329 -23.00 8.45 -0.81
N HIS A 330 -22.08 9.35 -1.12
CA HIS A 330 -20.94 9.07 -1.98
C HIS A 330 -19.89 8.35 -1.13
N ALA A 331 -19.74 7.04 -1.31
CA ALA A 331 -18.80 6.24 -0.55
C ALA A 331 -17.42 6.24 -1.23
N VAL A 332 -16.37 6.47 -0.46
CA VAL A 332 -14.99 6.55 -0.93
C VAL A 332 -14.14 5.57 -0.14
N GLY A 333 -13.42 4.69 -0.81
CA GLY A 333 -12.49 3.76 -0.18
C GLY A 333 -11.06 3.98 -0.67
N TYR A 334 -10.10 3.99 0.25
CA TYR A 334 -8.68 4.11 -0.07
C TYR A 334 -7.96 2.81 0.28
N CYS A 335 -7.22 2.25 -0.70
CA CYS A 335 -6.43 1.03 -0.55
C CYS A 335 -7.30 -0.13 0.01
N LEU A 336 -6.94 -0.76 1.12
CA LEU A 336 -7.73 -1.79 1.81
C LEU A 336 -9.16 -1.32 2.16
N GLY A 337 -9.33 -0.04 2.50
CA GLY A 337 -10.65 0.53 2.74
C GLY A 337 -11.53 0.49 1.50
N GLY A 338 -10.94 0.60 0.30
CA GLY A 338 -11.66 0.45 -0.95
C GLY A 338 -12.01 -1.00 -1.27
N THR A 339 -11.16 -1.95 -0.94
CA THR A 339 -11.47 -3.38 -1.04
C THR A 339 -12.64 -3.74 -0.10
N LEU A 340 -12.60 -3.26 1.16
CA LEU A 340 -13.71 -3.44 2.10
C LEU A 340 -15.00 -2.76 1.61
N LEU A 341 -14.89 -1.56 1.04
CA LEU A 341 -16.03 -0.85 0.46
C LEU A 341 -16.62 -1.60 -0.74
N SER A 342 -15.79 -2.23 -1.57
CA SER A 342 -16.25 -3.04 -2.71
C SER A 342 -17.03 -4.27 -2.23
N ILE A 343 -16.56 -4.93 -1.14
CA ILE A 343 -17.28 -6.01 -0.48
C ILE A 343 -18.63 -5.51 0.07
N ALA A 344 -18.64 -4.34 0.73
CA ALA A 344 -19.86 -3.73 1.26
C ALA A 344 -20.85 -3.38 0.14
N ALA A 345 -20.36 -2.77 -0.95
CA ALA A 345 -21.18 -2.36 -2.07
C ALA A 345 -21.81 -3.56 -2.79
N SER A 346 -21.03 -4.64 -2.99
CA SER A 346 -21.54 -5.90 -3.55
C SER A 346 -22.62 -6.51 -2.66
N TRP A 347 -22.39 -6.56 -1.34
CA TRP A 347 -23.32 -7.15 -0.39
C TRP A 347 -24.66 -6.40 -0.30
N VAL A 348 -24.65 -5.07 -0.33
CA VAL A 348 -25.89 -4.27 -0.35
C VAL A 348 -26.55 -4.28 -1.72
N GLY A 349 -25.77 -4.34 -2.82
CA GLY A 349 -26.26 -4.44 -4.19
C GLY A 349 -27.08 -5.69 -4.41
N LYS A 350 -26.59 -6.82 -4.00
CA LYS A 350 -27.30 -8.10 -4.06
C LYS A 350 -28.68 -8.07 -3.41
N ARG A 351 -28.91 -7.17 -2.46
CA ARG A 351 -30.19 -6.98 -1.77
C ARG A 351 -31.06 -5.88 -2.35
N HIS A 352 -30.62 -5.23 -3.44
CA HIS A 352 -31.30 -4.10 -4.10
C HIS A 352 -31.65 -2.94 -3.14
N LYS A 353 -30.88 -2.78 -2.07
CA LYS A 353 -31.09 -1.78 -1.00
C LYS A 353 -29.83 -0.94 -0.82
N HIS A 354 -29.55 -0.05 -1.80
CA HIS A 354 -28.33 0.73 -1.80
C HIS A 354 -28.37 1.98 -0.93
N PRO A 355 -27.51 2.07 0.10
CA PRO A 355 -27.25 3.32 0.81
C PRO A 355 -26.33 4.25 0.00
N PHE A 356 -25.65 3.72 -1.03
CA PHE A 356 -24.67 4.45 -1.81
C PHE A 356 -25.30 5.17 -3.01
N LYS A 357 -24.85 6.39 -3.29
CA LYS A 357 -25.13 7.15 -4.50
C LYS A 357 -24.12 6.82 -5.59
N SER A 358 -22.87 6.66 -5.18
CA SER A 358 -21.75 6.23 -6.00
C SER A 358 -20.66 5.60 -5.11
N VAL A 359 -19.74 4.88 -5.73
CA VAL A 359 -18.55 4.32 -5.09
C VAL A 359 -17.31 4.92 -5.74
N THR A 360 -16.36 5.36 -4.93
CA THR A 360 -15.04 5.79 -5.37
C THR A 360 -13.97 4.88 -4.77
N LEU A 361 -13.01 4.43 -5.58
CA LEU A 361 -11.95 3.51 -5.20
C LEU A 361 -10.58 4.13 -5.53
N PHE A 362 -9.82 4.50 -4.51
CA PHE A 362 -8.47 5.04 -4.68
C PHE A 362 -7.45 3.92 -4.49
N THR A 363 -6.68 3.60 -5.53
CA THR A 363 -5.63 2.56 -5.50
C THR A 363 -6.07 1.27 -4.79
N SER A 364 -7.28 0.83 -5.07
CA SER A 364 -7.91 -0.30 -4.40
C SER A 364 -7.98 -1.50 -5.32
N GLN A 365 -7.45 -2.63 -4.87
CA GLN A 365 -7.53 -3.88 -5.60
C GLN A 365 -8.81 -4.63 -5.27
N THR A 366 -9.42 -5.20 -6.29
CA THR A 366 -10.58 -6.08 -6.22
C THR A 366 -10.32 -7.42 -6.90
N ASP A 367 -9.24 -7.52 -7.65
CA ASP A 367 -8.67 -8.72 -8.26
C ASP A 367 -7.19 -8.81 -7.85
N PHE A 368 -6.81 -9.95 -7.27
CA PHE A 368 -5.48 -10.22 -6.73
C PHE A 368 -4.69 -11.21 -7.59
N THR A 369 -5.07 -11.42 -8.85
CA THR A 369 -4.30 -12.26 -9.79
C THR A 369 -2.91 -11.67 -10.04
N GLU A 370 -2.81 -10.34 -10.10
CA GLU A 370 -1.57 -9.59 -10.29
C GLU A 370 -1.46 -8.48 -9.23
N PRO A 371 -1.33 -8.85 -7.94
CA PRO A 371 -1.45 -7.89 -6.84
C PRO A 371 -0.18 -7.09 -6.56
N GLY A 372 0.79 -7.12 -7.50
CA GLY A 372 2.07 -6.45 -7.34
C GLY A 372 3.11 -7.27 -6.56
N GLU A 373 4.17 -6.60 -6.14
CA GLU A 373 5.34 -7.26 -5.52
C GLU A 373 5.02 -7.90 -4.16
N LEU A 374 3.92 -7.54 -3.49
CA LEU A 374 3.50 -8.18 -2.24
C LEU A 374 3.19 -9.67 -2.41
N GLN A 375 2.81 -10.11 -3.60
CA GLN A 375 2.55 -11.52 -3.90
C GLN A 375 3.79 -12.41 -3.66
N LEU A 376 5.00 -11.88 -3.76
CA LEU A 376 6.24 -12.59 -3.46
C LEU A 376 6.28 -13.16 -2.03
N PHE A 377 5.52 -12.55 -1.12
CA PHE A 377 5.43 -12.93 0.29
C PHE A 377 4.11 -13.63 0.63
N VAL A 378 3.40 -14.16 -0.37
CA VAL A 378 2.11 -14.82 -0.15
C VAL A 378 2.11 -16.19 -0.85
N ASP A 379 2.51 -17.19 -0.10
CA ASP A 379 2.35 -18.62 -0.40
C ASP A 379 1.91 -19.35 0.89
N GLU A 380 1.54 -20.62 0.78
CA GLU A 380 1.03 -21.38 1.94
C GLU A 380 2.09 -21.54 3.04
N SER A 381 3.38 -21.69 2.70
CA SER A 381 4.47 -21.83 3.68
C SER A 381 4.73 -20.51 4.41
N GLN A 382 4.81 -19.41 3.66
CA GLN A 382 4.98 -18.07 4.22
C GLN A 382 3.79 -17.68 5.09
N LEU A 383 2.58 -18.00 4.63
CA LEU A 383 1.36 -17.65 5.33
C LEU A 383 1.25 -18.38 6.67
N ARG A 384 1.52 -19.70 6.71
CA ARG A 384 1.56 -20.47 7.96
C ARG A 384 2.58 -19.93 8.95
N PHE A 385 3.78 -19.63 8.45
CA PHE A 385 4.84 -19.04 9.26
C PHE A 385 4.42 -17.69 9.87
N LEU A 386 3.77 -16.84 9.08
CA LEU A 386 3.27 -15.54 9.53
C LEU A 386 2.10 -15.70 10.52
N GLU A 387 1.21 -16.66 10.28
CA GLU A 387 0.10 -16.99 11.18
C GLU A 387 0.61 -17.42 12.55
N ASP A 388 1.66 -18.25 12.63
CA ASP A 388 2.26 -18.66 13.90
C ASP A 388 2.83 -17.45 14.67
N ILE A 389 3.52 -16.55 13.98
CA ILE A 389 4.03 -15.32 14.59
C ILE A 389 2.89 -14.45 15.11
N MET A 390 1.87 -14.23 14.28
CA MET A 390 0.71 -13.40 14.65
C MET A 390 -0.15 -14.04 15.74
N GLN A 391 -0.25 -15.37 15.76
CA GLN A 391 -0.99 -16.07 16.80
C GLN A 391 -0.34 -15.88 18.18
N GLU A 392 0.98 -15.83 18.25
CA GLU A 392 1.72 -15.54 19.48
C GLU A 392 1.50 -14.09 19.94
N GLN A 393 1.62 -13.13 19.02
CA GLN A 393 1.53 -11.70 19.32
C GLN A 393 0.09 -11.18 19.42
N GLY A 394 -0.86 -11.84 18.75
CA GLY A 394 -2.25 -11.39 18.57
C GLY A 394 -2.49 -10.46 17.38
N TYR A 395 -1.43 -9.99 16.72
CA TYR A 395 -1.49 -9.07 15.58
C TYR A 395 -0.23 -9.15 14.70
N LEU A 396 -0.29 -8.61 13.51
CA LEU A 396 0.91 -8.28 12.72
C LEU A 396 1.46 -6.92 13.20
N ASP A 397 2.74 -6.90 13.60
CA ASP A 397 3.38 -5.69 14.11
C ASP A 397 3.77 -4.74 12.97
N LYS A 398 3.72 -3.44 13.27
CA LYS A 398 4.09 -2.36 12.33
C LYS A 398 5.52 -2.48 11.78
N HIS A 399 6.46 -3.03 12.58
CA HIS A 399 7.85 -3.18 12.15
C HIS A 399 8.01 -4.31 11.12
N GLN A 400 7.23 -5.39 11.25
CA GLN A 400 7.22 -6.49 10.28
C GLN A 400 6.68 -6.00 8.92
N MET A 401 5.58 -5.27 8.94
CA MET A 401 5.01 -4.69 7.72
C MET A 401 5.96 -3.67 7.06
N LYS A 402 6.53 -2.77 7.86
CA LYS A 402 7.51 -1.80 7.37
C LYS A 402 8.75 -2.49 6.76
N GLY A 403 9.21 -3.57 7.38
CA GLY A 403 10.35 -4.36 6.89
C GLY A 403 10.11 -4.91 5.49
N ILE A 404 8.93 -5.47 5.23
CA ILE A 404 8.54 -5.98 3.91
C ILE A 404 8.58 -4.85 2.85
N PHE A 405 7.96 -3.70 3.13
CA PHE A 405 7.99 -2.56 2.21
C PHE A 405 9.40 -2.00 1.97
N GLN A 406 10.25 -1.97 3.00
CA GLN A 406 11.66 -1.56 2.86
C GLN A 406 12.45 -2.54 1.98
N TRP A 407 12.18 -3.84 2.11
CA TRP A 407 12.82 -4.86 1.28
C TRP A 407 12.42 -4.75 -0.19
N LEU A 408 11.13 -4.56 -0.45
CA LEU A 408 10.63 -4.37 -1.82
C LEU A 408 11.32 -3.19 -2.53
N ARG A 409 11.72 -2.17 -1.78
CA ARG A 409 12.36 -0.95 -2.27
C ARG A 409 13.72 -0.69 -1.61
N SER A 410 14.53 -1.74 -1.50
CA SER A 410 15.81 -1.66 -0.77
C SER A 410 16.75 -0.58 -1.29
N ASN A 411 16.84 -0.38 -2.61
CA ASN A 411 17.67 0.67 -3.19
C ASN A 411 17.24 2.06 -2.74
N GLU A 412 15.94 2.36 -2.78
CA GLU A 412 15.43 3.68 -2.45
C GLU A 412 15.31 3.90 -0.94
N LEU A 413 14.96 2.85 -0.18
CA LEU A 413 14.62 2.98 1.25
C LEU A 413 15.73 2.52 2.20
N ILE A 414 16.65 1.67 1.75
CA ILE A 414 17.76 1.18 2.58
C ILE A 414 19.07 1.77 2.08
N TRP A 415 19.51 1.40 0.87
CA TRP A 415 20.84 1.76 0.37
C TRP A 415 21.00 3.26 0.14
N SER A 416 20.01 3.93 -0.44
CA SER A 416 20.03 5.39 -0.60
C SER A 416 20.14 6.12 0.75
N ASN A 417 19.42 5.63 1.78
CA ASN A 417 19.52 6.21 3.13
C ASN A 417 20.87 5.96 3.79
N ILE A 418 21.45 4.76 3.62
CA ILE A 418 22.79 4.45 4.13
C ILE A 418 23.83 5.38 3.49
N ILE A 419 23.77 5.51 2.16
CA ILE A 419 24.69 6.37 1.41
C ILE A 419 24.57 7.83 1.86
N SER A 420 23.37 8.38 1.85
CA SER A 420 23.14 9.79 2.18
C SER A 420 23.45 10.08 3.64
N ASN A 421 22.82 9.36 4.59
CA ASN A 421 22.91 9.69 6.01
C ASN A 421 24.24 9.28 6.65
N TYR A 422 24.82 8.13 6.24
CA TYR A 422 25.94 7.55 6.97
C TYR A 422 27.27 7.60 6.21
N LEU A 423 27.25 7.70 4.87
CA LEU A 423 28.48 7.79 4.09
C LEU A 423 28.74 9.21 3.58
N LEU A 424 27.71 9.97 3.19
CA LEU A 424 27.83 11.39 2.87
C LEU A 424 27.70 12.31 4.09
N GLY A 425 27.11 11.81 5.18
CA GLY A 425 26.85 12.61 6.38
C GLY A 425 25.70 13.60 6.23
N GLU A 426 24.86 13.43 5.21
CA GLU A 426 23.75 14.30 4.89
C GLU A 426 22.45 13.76 5.51
N ARG A 427 21.75 14.59 6.31
CA ARG A 427 20.43 14.24 6.81
C ARG A 427 19.38 14.53 5.75
N ALA A 428 18.59 13.50 5.40
CA ALA A 428 17.45 13.68 4.51
C ALA A 428 16.42 14.64 5.12
N LEU A 429 15.91 15.56 4.29
CA LEU A 429 14.78 16.39 4.68
C LEU A 429 13.52 15.51 4.65
N HIS A 430 12.83 15.46 5.77
CA HIS A 430 11.57 14.75 5.90
C HIS A 430 10.39 15.67 5.52
N ASN A 431 9.38 15.06 4.91
CA ASN A 431 8.10 15.72 4.62
C ASN A 431 6.95 15.05 5.39
N ASP A 432 5.78 15.63 5.28
CA ASP A 432 4.56 15.17 5.93
C ASP A 432 4.16 13.73 5.54
N LEU A 433 4.31 13.37 4.26
CA LEU A 433 4.03 12.01 3.78
C LEU A 433 5.01 10.99 4.38
N MET A 434 6.29 11.35 4.55
CA MET A 434 7.29 10.50 5.21
C MET A 434 6.97 10.35 6.71
N ALA A 435 6.45 11.40 7.35
CA ALA A 435 6.00 11.34 8.74
C ALA A 435 4.80 10.40 8.89
N TRP A 436 3.83 10.46 7.98
CA TRP A 436 2.73 9.53 7.93
C TRP A 436 3.18 8.07 7.70
N ASN A 437 4.09 7.83 6.76
CA ASN A 437 4.66 6.50 6.51
C ASN A 437 5.37 5.90 7.75
N ALA A 438 5.88 6.74 8.63
CA ALA A 438 6.51 6.28 9.86
C ALA A 438 5.49 5.95 10.97
N ASP A 439 4.22 6.32 10.79
CA ASP A 439 3.14 6.17 11.78
C ASP A 439 2.19 5.01 11.42
N ALA A 440 2.77 3.83 11.19
CA ALA A 440 2.04 2.61 10.85
C ALA A 440 1.25 2.05 12.03
N THR A 441 0.21 1.27 11.72
CA THR A 441 -0.65 0.56 12.68
C THR A 441 -0.37 -0.93 12.70
N ARG A 442 -1.01 -1.65 13.61
CA ARG A 442 -1.03 -3.11 13.68
C ARG A 442 -2.25 -3.66 12.94
N MET A 443 -2.23 -4.94 12.63
CA MET A 443 -3.39 -5.64 12.05
C MET A 443 -3.72 -6.87 12.88
N PRO A 444 -5.00 -7.07 13.30
CA PRO A 444 -5.41 -8.26 14.05
C PRO A 444 -5.05 -9.54 13.31
N TYR A 445 -4.63 -10.57 14.07
CA TYR A 445 -4.24 -11.87 13.51
C TYR A 445 -5.30 -12.43 12.55
N LYS A 446 -6.55 -12.57 13.01
CA LYS A 446 -7.63 -13.19 12.22
C LYS A 446 -7.93 -12.38 10.96
N MET A 447 -8.06 -11.05 11.08
CA MET A 447 -8.37 -10.18 9.94
C MET A 447 -7.27 -10.26 8.88
N HIS A 448 -6.00 -10.22 9.29
CA HIS A 448 -4.88 -10.24 8.35
C HIS A 448 -4.71 -11.62 7.69
N SER A 449 -4.87 -12.71 8.45
CA SER A 449 -4.90 -14.06 7.88
C SER A 449 -6.03 -14.24 6.88
N GLU A 450 -7.27 -13.79 7.21
CA GLU A 450 -8.40 -13.82 6.28
C GLU A 450 -8.14 -12.99 5.01
N TYR A 451 -7.53 -11.82 5.15
CA TYR A 451 -7.15 -10.97 4.04
C TYR A 451 -6.18 -11.65 3.07
N LEU A 452 -5.09 -12.22 3.60
CA LEU A 452 -4.09 -12.89 2.78
C LEU A 452 -4.64 -14.17 2.13
N ARG A 453 -5.39 -14.99 2.88
CA ARG A 453 -5.93 -16.25 2.35
C ARG A 453 -7.03 -16.03 1.31
N LYS A 454 -8.06 -15.24 1.68
CA LYS A 454 -9.25 -15.10 0.84
C LYS A 454 -9.01 -14.23 -0.39
N LEU A 455 -8.17 -13.17 -0.27
CA LEU A 455 -7.96 -12.23 -1.34
C LEU A 455 -6.68 -12.52 -2.12
N PHE A 456 -5.51 -12.57 -1.48
CA PHE A 456 -4.26 -12.79 -2.21
C PHE A 456 -4.08 -14.23 -2.71
N LEU A 457 -4.36 -15.23 -1.85
CA LEU A 457 -4.09 -16.63 -2.21
C LEU A 457 -5.21 -17.22 -3.08
N ASN A 458 -6.47 -16.99 -2.68
CA ASN A 458 -7.63 -17.61 -3.33
C ASN A 458 -8.36 -16.67 -4.30
N ASN A 459 -8.11 -15.37 -4.26
CA ASN A 459 -8.79 -14.36 -5.08
C ASN A 459 -10.34 -14.43 -5.02
N GLU A 460 -10.91 -14.85 -3.87
CA GLU A 460 -12.33 -15.16 -3.70
C GLU A 460 -13.26 -14.03 -4.14
N LEU A 461 -12.81 -12.75 -4.04
CA LEU A 461 -13.63 -11.59 -4.38
C LEU A 461 -13.84 -11.46 -5.89
N ALA A 462 -12.79 -11.61 -6.68
CA ALA A 462 -12.86 -11.54 -8.13
C ALA A 462 -13.54 -12.80 -8.73
N GLU A 463 -13.29 -13.96 -8.10
CA GLU A 463 -13.91 -15.24 -8.51
C GLU A 463 -15.40 -15.35 -8.12
N GLY A 464 -15.94 -14.38 -7.35
CA GLY A 464 -17.34 -14.39 -6.91
C GLY A 464 -17.64 -15.45 -5.84
N GLU A 465 -16.61 -15.88 -5.11
CA GLU A 465 -16.70 -16.89 -4.05
C GLU A 465 -16.67 -16.29 -2.63
N TYR A 466 -16.35 -14.99 -2.53
CA TYR A 466 -16.25 -14.31 -1.23
C TYR A 466 -17.58 -14.31 -0.50
N LYS A 467 -17.54 -14.65 0.80
CA LYS A 467 -18.73 -14.74 1.65
C LYS A 467 -18.72 -13.67 2.73
N VAL A 468 -19.75 -12.85 2.73
CA VAL A 468 -20.10 -11.97 3.86
C VAL A 468 -21.07 -12.74 4.74
N VAL A 469 -20.63 -13.15 5.93
CA VAL A 469 -21.33 -14.09 6.80
C VAL A 469 -21.57 -15.39 6.03
N ASN A 470 -22.78 -15.70 5.64
CA ASN A 470 -23.15 -16.89 4.87
C ASN A 470 -23.66 -16.58 3.45
N THR A 471 -23.52 -15.33 2.99
CA THR A 471 -23.99 -14.90 1.68
C THR A 471 -22.81 -14.70 0.74
N THR A 472 -22.73 -15.48 -0.31
CA THR A 472 -21.76 -15.27 -1.40
C THR A 472 -22.11 -13.98 -2.15
N ILE A 473 -21.12 -13.15 -2.44
CA ILE A 473 -21.24 -11.89 -3.18
C ILE A 473 -20.40 -11.94 -4.45
N ALA A 474 -20.74 -11.09 -5.41
CA ALA A 474 -19.94 -10.84 -6.60
C ALA A 474 -19.81 -9.33 -6.82
N LEU A 475 -18.70 -8.89 -7.40
CA LEU A 475 -18.49 -7.48 -7.72
C LEU A 475 -19.50 -6.97 -8.76
N SER A 476 -20.05 -7.86 -9.61
CA SER A 476 -21.15 -7.57 -10.52
C SER A 476 -22.47 -7.19 -9.84
N ASP A 477 -22.59 -7.43 -8.53
CA ASP A 477 -23.73 -6.97 -7.73
C ASP A 477 -23.68 -5.46 -7.45
N ILE A 478 -22.55 -4.77 -7.72
CA ILE A 478 -22.45 -3.31 -7.60
C ILE A 478 -23.19 -2.65 -8.75
N ASP A 479 -24.30 -1.98 -8.46
CA ASP A 479 -25.20 -1.36 -9.45
C ASP A 479 -25.18 0.18 -9.45
N VAL A 480 -24.25 0.80 -8.70
CA VAL A 480 -24.03 2.26 -8.65
C VAL A 480 -22.76 2.68 -9.39
N PRO A 481 -22.71 3.90 -9.97
CA PRO A 481 -21.54 4.37 -10.71
C PRO A 481 -20.26 4.33 -9.87
N ILE A 482 -19.16 3.93 -10.51
CA ILE A 482 -17.84 3.83 -9.89
C ILE A 482 -16.88 4.89 -10.46
N PHE A 483 -16.09 5.52 -9.58
CA PHE A 483 -14.89 6.28 -9.93
C PHE A 483 -13.68 5.55 -9.36
N ALA A 484 -12.78 5.08 -10.22
CA ALA A 484 -11.58 4.37 -9.78
C ALA A 484 -10.32 5.17 -10.13
N VAL A 485 -9.37 5.23 -9.21
CA VAL A 485 -8.09 5.92 -9.41
C VAL A 485 -6.94 4.92 -9.28
N GLY A 486 -6.13 4.82 -10.34
CA GLY A 486 -4.86 4.13 -10.33
C GLY A 486 -3.69 5.11 -10.39
N THR A 487 -2.52 4.70 -9.91
CA THR A 487 -1.29 5.50 -9.98
C THR A 487 -0.23 4.79 -10.81
N GLN A 488 0.46 5.53 -11.69
CA GLN A 488 1.32 4.94 -12.74
C GLN A 488 2.48 4.10 -12.21
N TRP A 489 3.02 4.46 -11.04
CA TRP A 489 4.19 3.82 -10.44
C TRP A 489 3.83 3.06 -9.16
N ASP A 490 2.62 2.56 -9.10
CA ASP A 490 2.12 1.77 -7.98
C ASP A 490 2.62 0.33 -8.07
N HIS A 491 3.40 -0.08 -7.09
CA HIS A 491 3.89 -1.45 -6.94
C HIS A 491 3.13 -2.23 -5.85
N VAL A 492 2.25 -1.55 -5.09
CA VAL A 492 1.40 -2.15 -4.05
C VAL A 492 0.05 -2.58 -4.64
N ALA A 493 -0.55 -1.68 -5.43
CA ALA A 493 -1.80 -1.91 -6.17
C ALA A 493 -1.60 -1.47 -7.63
N PRO A 494 -0.93 -2.26 -8.47
CA PRO A 494 -0.63 -1.89 -9.85
C PRO A 494 -1.89 -1.39 -10.56
N TRP A 495 -1.78 -0.27 -11.26
CA TRP A 495 -2.96 0.39 -11.86
C TRP A 495 -3.72 -0.52 -12.83
N LYS A 496 -3.04 -1.47 -13.49
CA LYS A 496 -3.68 -2.46 -14.35
C LYS A 496 -4.55 -3.43 -13.56
N SER A 497 -4.13 -3.79 -12.34
CA SER A 497 -4.94 -4.58 -11.42
C SER A 497 -6.17 -3.77 -10.94
N VAL A 498 -5.98 -2.50 -10.57
CA VAL A 498 -7.10 -1.59 -10.23
C VAL A 498 -8.05 -1.39 -11.42
N TYR A 499 -7.54 -1.35 -12.64
CA TYR A 499 -8.31 -1.20 -13.87
C TYR A 499 -9.26 -2.38 -14.15
N LYS A 500 -8.94 -3.58 -13.63
CA LYS A 500 -9.78 -4.78 -13.79
C LYS A 500 -11.20 -4.63 -13.23
N ILE A 501 -11.48 -3.60 -12.44
CA ILE A 501 -12.83 -3.26 -11.99
C ILE A 501 -13.82 -3.12 -13.17
N HIS A 502 -13.36 -2.74 -14.36
CA HIS A 502 -14.15 -2.69 -15.58
C HIS A 502 -14.66 -4.07 -16.04
N LEU A 503 -13.93 -5.14 -15.72
CA LEU A 503 -14.30 -6.52 -16.06
C LEU A 503 -15.20 -7.16 -15.01
N LEU A 504 -15.16 -6.65 -13.80
CA LEU A 504 -15.75 -7.29 -12.63
C LEU A 504 -17.13 -6.68 -12.26
N THR A 505 -17.48 -5.54 -12.84
CA THR A 505 -18.72 -4.82 -12.49
C THR A 505 -19.59 -4.54 -13.72
N ASN A 506 -20.90 -4.44 -13.50
CA ASN A 506 -21.89 -4.15 -14.53
C ASN A 506 -22.45 -2.71 -14.42
N THR A 507 -21.58 -1.74 -14.15
CA THR A 507 -21.96 -0.33 -13.96
C THR A 507 -21.03 0.60 -14.73
N ASP A 508 -21.40 1.88 -14.83
CA ASP A 508 -20.52 2.88 -15.42
C ASP A 508 -19.26 3.05 -14.56
N VAL A 509 -18.09 2.93 -15.18
CA VAL A 509 -16.81 3.12 -14.51
C VAL A 509 -16.06 4.30 -15.11
N THR A 510 -15.79 5.31 -14.30
CA THR A 510 -14.87 6.40 -14.64
C THR A 510 -13.51 6.05 -14.04
N PHE A 511 -12.53 5.81 -14.90
CA PHE A 511 -11.17 5.50 -14.46
C PHE A 511 -10.26 6.70 -14.64
N ALA A 512 -9.49 7.02 -13.60
CA ALA A 512 -8.44 8.04 -13.62
C ALA A 512 -7.08 7.37 -13.35
N LEU A 513 -6.10 7.66 -14.23
CA LEU A 513 -4.72 7.26 -14.05
C LEU A 513 -3.86 8.50 -13.81
N THR A 514 -3.22 8.60 -12.65
CA THR A 514 -2.40 9.76 -12.29
C THR A 514 -0.93 9.38 -12.12
N THR A 515 -0.04 10.34 -12.33
CA THR A 515 1.39 10.19 -12.04
C THR A 515 1.63 10.09 -10.53
N GLY A 516 2.60 9.28 -10.13
CA GLY A 516 2.97 9.06 -8.73
C GLY A 516 2.89 7.58 -8.35
N GLY A 517 3.35 7.27 -7.15
CA GLY A 517 3.22 5.95 -6.53
C GLY A 517 1.96 5.87 -5.68
N HIS A 518 1.78 4.73 -4.99
CA HIS A 518 0.57 4.36 -4.23
C HIS A 518 -0.03 5.48 -3.38
N ASN A 519 0.78 6.13 -2.58
CA ASN A 519 0.36 7.20 -1.68
C ASN A 519 0.48 8.59 -2.34
N ALA A 520 1.64 8.88 -2.92
CA ALA A 520 1.94 10.18 -3.49
C ALA A 520 1.08 10.55 -4.71
N GLY A 521 0.56 9.58 -5.45
CA GLY A 521 -0.36 9.82 -6.58
C GLY A 521 -1.77 10.17 -6.10
N ILE A 522 -2.17 9.71 -4.90
CA ILE A 522 -3.46 10.06 -4.31
C ILE A 522 -3.41 11.45 -3.68
N ILE A 523 -2.32 11.78 -2.99
CA ILE A 523 -2.07 13.14 -2.48
C ILE A 523 -1.55 13.99 -3.63
N SER A 524 -2.48 14.60 -4.35
CA SER A 524 -2.26 15.34 -5.60
C SER A 524 -3.16 16.57 -5.64
N GLU A 525 -2.95 17.46 -4.69
CA GLU A 525 -3.71 18.70 -4.53
C GLU A 525 -3.62 19.59 -5.79
N PRO A 526 -4.62 20.43 -6.06
CA PRO A 526 -4.55 21.42 -7.12
C PRO A 526 -3.32 22.32 -6.96
N GLY A 527 -2.53 22.45 -8.04
CA GLY A 527 -1.27 23.20 -8.02
C GLY A 527 -0.04 22.37 -7.67
N HIS A 528 -0.17 21.08 -7.37
CA HIS A 528 0.98 20.19 -7.17
C HIS A 528 1.87 20.16 -8.43
N PRO A 529 3.17 20.44 -8.33
CA PRO A 529 4.05 20.53 -9.49
C PRO A 529 4.23 19.16 -10.17
N LYS A 530 4.35 19.17 -11.49
CA LYS A 530 4.67 17.98 -12.33
C LYS A 530 3.66 16.83 -12.19
N ARG A 531 2.41 17.11 -11.82
CA ARG A 531 1.33 16.11 -11.85
C ARG A 531 0.65 16.12 -13.21
N THR A 532 0.32 14.94 -13.67
CA THR A 532 -0.54 14.73 -14.85
C THR A 532 -1.51 13.60 -14.56
N TYR A 533 -2.63 13.59 -15.27
CA TYR A 533 -3.61 12.52 -15.17
C TYR A 533 -4.34 12.30 -16.50
N GLN A 534 -4.92 11.12 -16.63
CA GLN A 534 -5.82 10.73 -17.71
C GLN A 534 -7.14 10.33 -17.06
N VAL A 535 -8.28 10.65 -17.67
CA VAL A 535 -9.59 10.24 -17.14
C VAL A 535 -10.57 10.00 -18.27
N LYS A 536 -11.28 8.85 -18.19
CA LYS A 536 -12.31 8.46 -19.17
C LYS A 536 -13.38 7.62 -18.48
N THR A 537 -14.63 7.84 -18.86
CA THR A 537 -15.75 7.01 -18.44
C THR A 537 -16.00 5.94 -19.49
N THR A 538 -16.18 4.71 -19.02
CA THR A 538 -16.68 3.58 -19.82
C THR A 538 -18.10 3.27 -19.35
N ASP A 539 -19.05 3.36 -20.27
CA ASP A 539 -20.46 3.02 -19.98
C ASP A 539 -20.59 1.51 -19.78
N LYS A 540 -21.50 1.09 -18.91
CA LYS A 540 -21.76 -0.34 -18.60
C LYS A 540 -22.06 -1.21 -19.82
N ASN A 541 -22.60 -0.64 -20.88
CA ASN A 541 -22.89 -1.33 -22.14
C ASN A 541 -21.83 -1.08 -23.22
N GLY A 542 -20.76 -0.31 -22.89
CA GLY A 542 -19.68 -0.01 -23.80
C GLY A 542 -18.72 -1.19 -23.95
N PRO A 543 -17.94 -1.24 -25.05
CA PRO A 543 -16.95 -2.27 -25.23
C PRO A 543 -15.81 -2.12 -24.20
N TYR A 544 -15.33 -3.25 -23.69
CA TYR A 544 -14.12 -3.26 -22.87
C TYR A 544 -12.92 -2.79 -23.68
N MET A 545 -12.12 -1.92 -23.09
CA MET A 545 -10.86 -1.42 -23.66
C MET A 545 -9.70 -1.98 -22.83
N PRO A 546 -8.73 -2.67 -23.44
CA PRO A 546 -7.53 -3.11 -22.72
C PRO A 546 -6.77 -1.93 -22.09
N PRO A 547 -6.12 -2.09 -20.94
CA PRO A 547 -5.50 -0.99 -20.20
C PRO A 547 -4.43 -0.25 -21.00
N GLU A 548 -3.64 -0.94 -21.84
CA GLU A 548 -2.63 -0.31 -22.70
C GLU A 548 -3.26 0.56 -23.80
N VAL A 549 -4.37 0.10 -24.37
CA VAL A 549 -5.12 0.86 -25.37
C VAL A 549 -5.77 2.06 -24.72
N TRP A 550 -6.39 1.86 -23.54
CA TRP A 550 -7.00 2.94 -22.76
C TRP A 550 -5.97 4.04 -22.43
N GLN A 551 -4.78 3.66 -21.96
CA GLN A 551 -3.71 4.61 -21.63
C GLN A 551 -3.23 5.39 -22.86
N LYS A 552 -3.10 4.71 -24.01
CA LYS A 552 -2.64 5.32 -25.27
C LYS A 552 -3.67 6.28 -25.83
N GLU A 553 -4.96 5.93 -25.78
CA GLU A 553 -6.04 6.70 -26.41
C GLU A 553 -6.62 7.81 -25.54
N THR A 554 -6.44 7.73 -24.21
CA THR A 554 -6.98 8.74 -23.29
C THR A 554 -6.03 9.92 -23.21
N PRO A 555 -6.48 11.15 -23.47
CA PRO A 555 -5.62 12.33 -23.42
C PRO A 555 -5.04 12.56 -22.02
N VAL A 556 -3.75 12.90 -21.99
CA VAL A 556 -3.06 13.33 -20.77
C VAL A 556 -3.45 14.79 -20.48
N LYS A 557 -3.77 15.09 -19.23
CA LYS A 557 -4.09 16.42 -18.72
C LYS A 557 -3.07 16.80 -17.66
N ASP A 558 -2.65 18.05 -17.66
CA ASP A 558 -1.75 18.59 -16.64
C ASP A 558 -2.51 18.87 -15.33
N GLY A 559 -1.82 18.70 -14.22
CA GLY A 559 -2.29 19.04 -12.88
C GLY A 559 -2.94 17.89 -12.12
N SER A 560 -3.72 18.25 -11.12
CA SER A 560 -4.39 17.36 -10.17
C SER A 560 -5.64 16.71 -10.76
N TRP A 561 -5.85 15.43 -10.44
CA TRP A 561 -7.09 14.70 -10.76
C TRP A 561 -8.26 15.06 -9.80
N TRP A 562 -8.01 15.67 -8.64
CA TRP A 562 -9.02 16.01 -7.65
C TRP A 562 -10.16 16.87 -8.21
N PRO A 563 -9.93 17.93 -9.02
CA PRO A 563 -11.00 18.70 -9.62
C PRO A 563 -11.89 17.89 -10.56
N ALA A 564 -11.31 16.94 -11.31
CA ALA A 564 -12.10 16.06 -12.19
C ALA A 564 -12.99 15.10 -11.39
N TRP A 565 -12.48 14.55 -10.30
CA TRP A 565 -13.25 13.72 -9.38
C TRP A 565 -14.35 14.51 -8.66
N GLN A 566 -14.02 15.69 -8.15
CA GLN A 566 -15.01 16.58 -7.51
C GLN A 566 -16.16 16.95 -8.48
N ALA A 567 -15.82 17.29 -9.72
CA ALA A 567 -16.83 17.56 -10.75
C ALA A 567 -17.72 16.34 -11.03
N TRP A 568 -17.12 15.13 -11.02
CA TRP A 568 -17.87 13.88 -11.16
C TRP A 568 -18.81 13.65 -9.97
N LEU A 569 -18.36 13.84 -8.73
CA LEU A 569 -19.19 13.76 -7.51
C LEU A 569 -20.35 14.75 -7.59
N ALA A 570 -20.09 16.01 -7.92
CA ALA A 570 -21.09 17.05 -8.09
C ALA A 570 -22.13 16.70 -9.17
N GLY A 571 -21.67 16.14 -10.30
CA GLY A 571 -22.54 15.67 -11.39
C GLY A 571 -23.40 14.46 -11.04
N LYS A 572 -23.02 13.66 -10.06
CA LYS A 572 -23.80 12.54 -9.51
C LYS A 572 -24.68 12.95 -8.33
N SER A 573 -24.44 14.12 -7.71
CA SER A 573 -25.24 14.66 -6.62
C SER A 573 -26.58 15.21 -7.12
N SER A 574 -27.53 15.35 -6.18
CA SER A 574 -28.80 16.04 -6.44
C SER A 574 -28.55 17.50 -6.83
N ALA A 575 -29.30 18.03 -7.78
CA ALA A 575 -29.12 19.41 -8.27
C ALA A 575 -29.33 20.48 -7.20
N GLN A 576 -30.19 20.22 -6.21
CA GLN A 576 -30.48 21.14 -5.13
C GLN A 576 -29.49 20.95 -3.99
N LYS A 577 -28.74 22.00 -3.66
CA LYS A 577 -27.93 22.07 -2.44
C LYS A 577 -28.85 22.25 -1.21
N VAL A 578 -28.35 21.84 -0.06
CA VAL A 578 -29.03 21.94 1.24
C VAL A 578 -28.19 22.76 2.21
N PRO A 579 -28.80 23.38 3.23
CA PRO A 579 -28.01 24.04 4.28
C PRO A 579 -27.04 23.08 4.94
N SER A 580 -25.85 23.56 5.30
CA SER A 580 -24.84 22.77 6.01
C SER A 580 -25.41 22.25 7.34
N SER A 581 -25.09 20.98 7.66
CA SER A 581 -25.55 20.34 8.89
C SER A 581 -24.73 20.79 10.09
N ALA A 582 -25.36 20.84 11.27
CA ALA A 582 -24.65 21.00 12.52
C ALA A 582 -23.70 19.82 12.80
N MET A 583 -22.69 20.07 13.63
CA MET A 583 -21.75 19.04 14.06
C MET A 583 -22.38 18.15 15.12
N GLY A 584 -22.53 16.86 14.77
CA GLY A 584 -23.26 15.91 15.61
C GLY A 584 -24.78 16.12 15.61
N SER A 585 -25.48 15.35 16.43
CA SER A 585 -26.94 15.38 16.60
C SER A 585 -27.34 15.06 18.04
N LYS A 586 -28.65 15.13 18.35
CA LYS A 586 -29.16 14.69 19.66
C LYS A 586 -28.80 13.21 19.97
N LYS A 587 -28.81 12.35 18.95
CA LYS A 587 -28.48 10.93 19.10
C LYS A 587 -26.96 10.69 19.09
N TYR A 588 -26.23 11.41 18.24
CA TYR A 588 -24.78 11.30 18.07
C TYR A 588 -24.12 12.63 18.43
N LYS A 589 -23.89 12.80 19.74
CA LYS A 589 -23.28 14.03 20.27
C LYS A 589 -21.80 14.07 19.89
N SER A 590 -21.28 15.28 19.70
CA SER A 590 -19.83 15.47 19.60
C SER A 590 -19.13 14.94 20.86
N LEU A 591 -18.16 14.04 20.67
CA LEU A 591 -17.38 13.40 21.74
C LEU A 591 -16.11 14.20 22.05
N CYS A 592 -15.41 14.61 21.02
CA CYS A 592 -14.19 15.42 21.08
C CYS A 592 -13.93 16.08 19.73
N ASP A 593 -12.94 16.95 19.67
CA ASP A 593 -12.47 17.55 18.41
C ASP A 593 -11.72 16.53 17.55
N ALA A 594 -11.78 16.71 16.21
CA ALA A 594 -10.85 16.03 15.30
C ALA A 594 -9.39 16.44 15.67
N PRO A 595 -8.44 15.55 15.51
CA PRO A 595 -8.49 14.26 14.82
C PRO A 595 -8.95 13.07 15.71
N GLY A 596 -9.43 13.29 16.91
CA GLY A 596 -9.84 12.26 17.85
C GLY A 596 -8.69 11.67 18.67
N ILE A 597 -8.90 10.51 19.28
CA ILE A 597 -7.90 9.86 20.15
C ILE A 597 -7.32 8.58 19.54
N TYR A 598 -8.04 7.84 18.70
CA TYR A 598 -7.54 6.59 18.12
C TYR A 598 -6.35 6.81 17.19
N VAL A 599 -6.32 7.93 16.49
CA VAL A 599 -5.18 8.32 15.66
C VAL A 599 -3.89 8.56 16.46
N MET A 600 -4.02 8.86 17.77
CA MET A 600 -2.87 9.08 18.67
C MET A 600 -2.28 7.78 19.23
N GLU A 601 -2.98 6.66 19.12
CA GLU A 601 -2.49 5.36 19.61
C GLU A 601 -1.25 4.91 18.82
N THR A 602 -0.22 4.34 19.52
CA THR A 602 1.07 3.94 18.94
C THR A 602 1.28 2.42 19.01
#